data_f40efc9f1cff87e14c47e3d64e9b1b57
#
_entry.id   f40efc9f1cff87e14c47e3d64e9b1b57
#
_cell.length_a   1.000
_cell.length_b   1.000
_cell.length_c   1.000
_cell.angle_alpha   90.00
_cell.angle_beta   90.00
_cell.angle_gamma   90.00
#
_symmetry.space_group_name_H-M   'P 1'
#
loop_
_entity.id
_entity.type
_entity.pdbx_description
1 polymer ?
#
loop_
_entity_poly.entity_id
_entity_poly.type
_entity_poly.pdbx_seq_one_letter_code
_entity_poly.pdbx_strand_id
1 'polypeptide(L)'
;MKHTSHLDIGCNSNPRNPFNASTLYGVDIIDLETNDFKYHKCNVIFDALPFPDSSFESVSAFDFLEHVPRTANIGNTGVFPFIHVMNEIYRVLKPGGIFYAITPGYPRNEAFVDPTHVNFITKKTHTYFTSPKYKARMYGFKGKFKIVRKVKWIKLTQETRNDRWLLKTLKNIFYTIYFIKKSHLIWEFQAIKHKVNQD
;
A
#
# COMPACT_ATOMS: atom_id res chain seq x y z
N MET A 1 16.61 3.36 -20.78
CA MET A 1 15.63 3.62 -19.69
C MET A 1 16.05 2.82 -18.49
N LYS A 2 15.97 3.40 -17.27
CA LYS A 2 16.31 2.67 -16.05
C LYS A 2 15.25 1.57 -15.81
N HIS A 3 15.67 0.34 -15.71
CA HIS A 3 14.78 -0.79 -15.44
C HIS A 3 14.22 -0.66 -14.02
N THR A 4 12.90 -0.55 -13.87
CA THR A 4 12.23 -0.38 -12.58
C THR A 4 11.22 -1.50 -12.39
N SER A 5 11.12 -2.03 -11.15
CA SER A 5 10.17 -3.07 -10.76
C SER A 5 9.14 -2.51 -9.78
N HIS A 6 7.89 -2.87 -9.99
CA HIS A 6 6.76 -2.51 -9.14
C HIS A 6 6.00 -3.76 -8.71
N LEU A 7 5.58 -3.81 -7.44
CA LEU A 7 4.72 -4.85 -6.89
C LEU A 7 3.38 -4.24 -6.49
N ASP A 8 2.27 -4.83 -6.94
CA ASP A 8 0.92 -4.52 -6.47
C ASP A 8 0.40 -5.64 -5.56
N ILE A 9 0.01 -5.29 -4.33
CA ILE A 9 -0.48 -6.24 -3.31
C ILE A 9 -2.01 -6.19 -3.29
N GLY A 10 -2.67 -7.36 -3.33
CA GLY A 10 -4.10 -7.46 -3.52
C GLY A 10 -4.50 -7.06 -4.94
N CYS A 11 -3.74 -7.55 -5.91
CA CYS A 11 -3.80 -7.06 -7.29
C CYS A 11 -5.00 -7.60 -8.09
N ASN A 12 -5.67 -8.66 -7.59
CA ASN A 12 -6.65 -9.39 -8.37
C ASN A 12 -6.08 -9.77 -9.76
N SER A 13 -6.87 -9.73 -10.81
CA SER A 13 -6.44 -9.99 -12.20
C SER A 13 -5.88 -8.75 -12.94
N ASN A 14 -5.86 -7.58 -12.30
CA ASN A 14 -5.49 -6.31 -12.94
C ASN A 14 -4.60 -5.45 -12.04
N PRO A 15 -3.31 -5.77 -11.92
CA PRO A 15 -2.38 -5.04 -11.07
C PRO A 15 -2.23 -3.58 -11.52
N ARG A 16 -2.22 -2.67 -10.57
CA ARG A 16 -2.04 -1.25 -10.81
C ARG A 16 -0.56 -0.89 -10.86
N ASN A 17 -0.19 0.03 -11.74
CA ASN A 17 1.18 0.49 -11.91
C ASN A 17 1.27 2.03 -11.83
N PRO A 18 1.09 2.63 -10.64
CA PRO A 18 1.05 4.09 -10.48
C PRO A 18 2.40 4.77 -10.73
N PHE A 19 3.47 4.00 -10.92
CA PHE A 19 4.82 4.49 -11.16
C PHE A 19 5.33 4.27 -12.59
N ASN A 20 4.51 3.67 -13.46
CA ASN A 20 4.89 3.29 -14.84
C ASN A 20 6.19 2.47 -14.85
N ALA A 21 6.31 1.53 -13.92
CA ALA A 21 7.46 0.65 -13.85
C ALA A 21 7.52 -0.26 -15.08
N SER A 22 8.73 -0.57 -15.53
CA SER A 22 8.96 -1.39 -16.72
C SER A 22 8.66 -2.88 -16.48
N THR A 23 8.71 -3.34 -15.23
CA THR A 23 8.33 -4.71 -14.86
C THR A 23 7.31 -4.66 -13.74
N LEU A 24 6.16 -5.31 -13.98
CA LEU A 24 5.05 -5.35 -13.06
C LEU A 24 4.92 -6.74 -12.42
N TYR A 25 4.77 -6.74 -11.11
CA TYR A 25 4.48 -7.92 -10.29
C TYR A 25 3.17 -7.74 -9.57
N GLY A 26 2.44 -8.81 -9.38
CA GLY A 26 1.23 -8.85 -8.58
C GLY A 26 1.24 -10.00 -7.58
N VAL A 27 0.68 -9.79 -6.40
CA VAL A 27 0.39 -10.85 -5.43
C VAL A 27 -1.06 -10.76 -4.98
N ASP A 28 -1.70 -11.92 -4.88
CA ASP A 28 -3.05 -12.08 -4.34
C ASP A 28 -3.23 -13.50 -3.81
N ILE A 29 -4.35 -13.76 -3.12
CA ILE A 29 -4.72 -15.10 -2.60
C ILE A 29 -5.40 -15.99 -3.65
N ILE A 30 -5.87 -15.41 -4.75
CA ILE A 30 -6.61 -16.13 -5.80
C ILE A 30 -5.70 -17.00 -6.66
N ASP A 31 -6.27 -18.01 -7.29
CA ASP A 31 -5.59 -18.73 -8.37
C ASP A 31 -5.74 -17.94 -9.67
N LEU A 32 -4.62 -17.54 -10.25
CA LEU A 32 -4.58 -16.75 -11.47
C LEU A 32 -3.45 -17.25 -12.38
N GLU A 33 -3.83 -17.59 -13.61
CA GLU A 33 -2.88 -17.83 -14.70
C GLU A 33 -2.88 -16.60 -15.63
N THR A 34 -1.72 -15.99 -15.81
CA THR A 34 -1.55 -14.81 -16.65
C THR A 34 -0.14 -14.72 -17.20
N ASN A 35 -0.01 -14.14 -18.41
CA ASN A 35 1.26 -13.77 -19.03
C ASN A 35 1.47 -12.25 -19.12
N ASP A 36 0.47 -11.45 -18.69
CA ASP A 36 0.51 -9.99 -18.82
C ASP A 36 1.42 -9.33 -17.78
N PHE A 37 1.63 -10.00 -16.66
CA PHE A 37 2.51 -9.58 -15.56
C PHE A 37 3.02 -10.77 -14.76
N LYS A 38 4.01 -10.55 -13.89
CA LYS A 38 4.55 -11.61 -13.03
C LYS A 38 3.69 -11.78 -11.80
N TYR A 39 2.89 -12.85 -11.79
CA TYR A 39 1.98 -13.15 -10.68
C TYR A 39 2.54 -14.18 -9.71
N HIS A 40 2.29 -13.99 -8.42
CA HIS A 40 2.53 -14.97 -7.38
C HIS A 40 1.33 -15.07 -6.45
N LYS A 41 0.79 -16.27 -6.27
CA LYS A 41 -0.21 -16.53 -5.25
C LYS A 41 0.45 -16.46 -3.87
N CYS A 42 -0.07 -15.60 -2.98
CA CYS A 42 0.49 -15.39 -1.65
C CYS A 42 -0.55 -14.78 -0.71
N ASN A 43 -0.74 -15.37 0.46
CA ASN A 43 -1.51 -14.74 1.53
C ASN A 43 -0.60 -13.86 2.39
N VAL A 44 -0.28 -12.67 1.90
CA VAL A 44 0.63 -11.73 2.57
C VAL A 44 0.18 -11.31 3.98
N ILE A 45 -1.07 -11.59 4.36
CA ILE A 45 -1.57 -11.31 5.73
C ILE A 45 -0.83 -12.17 6.76
N PHE A 46 -0.45 -13.40 6.40
CA PHE A 46 0.17 -14.37 7.29
C PHE A 46 1.52 -14.90 6.77
N ASP A 47 1.74 -14.85 5.45
CA ASP A 47 2.92 -15.40 4.81
C ASP A 47 3.91 -14.30 4.42
N ALA A 48 5.19 -14.64 4.37
CA ALA A 48 6.19 -13.75 3.80
C ALA A 48 5.98 -13.58 2.30
N LEU A 49 6.17 -12.37 1.79
CA LEU A 49 6.18 -12.12 0.35
C LEU A 49 7.27 -12.97 -0.33
N PRO A 50 6.97 -13.66 -1.46
CA PRO A 50 7.89 -14.58 -2.13
C PRO A 50 8.99 -13.85 -2.93
N PHE A 51 9.55 -12.80 -2.34
CA PHE A 51 10.59 -11.98 -2.95
C PHE A 51 11.72 -11.71 -1.97
N PRO A 52 12.97 -11.61 -2.46
CA PRO A 52 14.11 -11.19 -1.65
C PRO A 52 13.95 -9.78 -1.06
N ASP A 53 14.76 -9.46 -0.07
CA ASP A 53 14.87 -8.11 0.47
C ASP A 53 15.28 -7.11 -0.63
N SER A 54 14.72 -5.92 -0.58
CA SER A 54 15.11 -4.82 -1.48
C SER A 54 14.96 -5.14 -2.98
N SER A 55 13.86 -5.82 -3.35
CA SER A 55 13.54 -6.22 -4.74
C SER A 55 12.89 -5.12 -5.57
N PHE A 56 12.12 -4.22 -4.94
CA PHE A 56 11.22 -3.31 -5.66
C PHE A 56 11.55 -1.83 -5.44
N GLU A 57 11.49 -1.04 -6.51
CA GLU A 57 11.52 0.42 -6.43
C GLU A 57 10.23 0.99 -5.87
N SER A 58 9.11 0.27 -6.06
CA SER A 58 7.83 0.68 -5.52
C SER A 58 6.92 -0.52 -5.24
N VAL A 59 6.07 -0.36 -4.22
CA VAL A 59 5.01 -1.30 -3.84
C VAL A 59 3.71 -0.52 -3.73
N SER A 60 2.61 -1.05 -4.24
CA SER A 60 1.28 -0.49 -4.04
C SER A 60 0.33 -1.45 -3.33
N ALA A 61 -0.73 -0.87 -2.73
CA ALA A 61 -1.86 -1.58 -2.16
C ALA A 61 -3.10 -0.69 -2.32
N PHE A 62 -4.06 -1.14 -3.11
CA PHE A 62 -5.30 -0.42 -3.37
C PHE A 62 -6.47 -1.21 -2.84
N ASP A 63 -7.24 -0.58 -1.95
CA ASP A 63 -8.39 -1.21 -1.29
C ASP A 63 -8.02 -2.61 -0.73
N PHE A 64 -6.88 -2.66 -0.04
CA PHE A 64 -6.31 -3.89 0.53
C PHE A 64 -6.07 -3.77 2.05
N LEU A 65 -5.56 -2.62 2.54
CA LEU A 65 -5.14 -2.48 3.94
C LEU A 65 -6.30 -2.62 4.94
N GLU A 66 -7.51 -2.30 4.54
CA GLU A 66 -8.74 -2.44 5.31
C GLU A 66 -9.15 -3.89 5.56
N HIS A 67 -8.70 -4.82 4.70
CA HIS A 67 -8.94 -6.26 4.85
C HIS A 67 -7.92 -6.94 5.76
N VAL A 68 -6.82 -6.26 6.12
CA VAL A 68 -5.77 -6.83 6.95
C VAL A 68 -6.13 -6.71 8.43
N PRO A 69 -6.34 -7.83 9.17
CA PRO A 69 -6.68 -7.78 10.57
C PRO A 69 -5.61 -7.07 11.42
N ARG A 70 -6.05 -6.32 12.44
CA ARG A 70 -5.12 -5.71 13.41
C ARG A 70 -4.51 -6.73 14.34
N THR A 71 -5.33 -7.69 14.73
CA THR A 71 -4.95 -8.81 15.61
C THR A 71 -5.54 -10.09 15.05
N ALA A 72 -4.85 -11.20 15.23
CA ALA A 72 -5.33 -12.53 14.92
C ALA A 72 -4.67 -13.53 15.89
N ASN A 73 -5.19 -14.74 15.94
CA ASN A 73 -4.56 -15.84 16.66
C ASN A 73 -4.09 -16.91 15.66
N ILE A 74 -2.87 -17.38 15.82
CA ILE A 74 -2.34 -18.56 15.15
C ILE A 74 -2.09 -19.60 16.23
N GLY A 75 -2.95 -20.62 16.30
CA GLY A 75 -3.00 -21.52 17.47
C GLY A 75 -3.29 -20.69 18.74
N ASN A 76 -2.44 -20.84 19.74
CA ASN A 76 -2.55 -20.12 21.02
C ASN A 76 -1.74 -18.80 21.07
N THR A 77 -1.18 -18.36 19.94
CA THR A 77 -0.32 -17.17 19.89
C THR A 77 -1.05 -16.01 19.22
N GLY A 78 -1.15 -14.88 19.92
CA GLY A 78 -1.64 -13.63 19.37
C GLY A 78 -0.62 -13.02 18.43
N VAL A 79 -1.05 -12.60 17.24
CA VAL A 79 -0.20 -11.97 16.20
C VAL A 79 -0.81 -10.65 15.73
N PHE A 80 0.01 -9.82 15.10
CA PHE A 80 -0.38 -8.53 14.54
C PHE A 80 -0.21 -8.52 13.01
N PRO A 81 -1.18 -9.07 12.24
CA PRO A 81 -1.05 -9.19 10.77
C PRO A 81 -0.78 -7.86 10.08
N PHE A 82 -1.41 -6.77 10.52
CA PHE A 82 -1.15 -5.45 9.92
C PHE A 82 0.30 -5.00 10.10
N ILE A 83 0.94 -5.32 11.24
CA ILE A 83 2.36 -5.05 11.47
C ILE A 83 3.23 -5.94 10.59
N HIS A 84 2.85 -7.23 10.44
CA HIS A 84 3.53 -8.18 9.56
C HIS A 84 3.53 -7.66 8.11
N VAL A 85 2.37 -7.33 7.54
CA VAL A 85 2.24 -6.80 6.18
C VAL A 85 3.11 -5.55 5.98
N MET A 86 3.10 -4.61 6.93
CA MET A 86 3.92 -3.41 6.84
C MET A 86 5.42 -3.69 6.94
N ASN A 87 5.83 -4.73 7.68
CA ASN A 87 7.21 -5.21 7.70
C ASN A 87 7.61 -5.81 6.36
N GLU A 88 6.76 -6.64 5.76
CA GLU A 88 7.02 -7.27 4.46
C GLU A 88 7.12 -6.23 3.34
N ILE A 89 6.20 -5.26 3.31
CA ILE A 89 6.27 -4.11 2.39
C ILE A 89 7.62 -3.39 2.54
N TYR A 90 8.03 -3.12 3.78
CA TYR A 90 9.32 -2.47 4.03
C TYR A 90 10.48 -3.36 3.60
N ARG A 91 10.44 -4.66 3.89
CA ARG A 91 11.49 -5.63 3.57
C ARG A 91 11.79 -5.68 2.08
N VAL A 92 10.73 -5.81 1.25
CA VAL A 92 10.90 -5.96 -0.20
C VAL A 92 11.18 -4.65 -0.93
N LEU A 93 10.94 -3.48 -0.32
CA LEU A 93 11.31 -2.20 -0.90
C LEU A 93 12.81 -1.98 -0.87
N LYS A 94 13.37 -1.46 -1.96
CA LYS A 94 14.75 -0.98 -2.04
C LYS A 94 14.99 0.23 -1.12
N PRO A 95 16.24 0.56 -0.76
CA PRO A 95 16.57 1.83 -0.14
C PRO A 95 16.01 3.00 -0.97
N GLY A 96 15.19 3.85 -0.35
CA GLY A 96 14.52 4.95 -1.03
C GLY A 96 13.27 4.55 -1.83
N GLY A 97 12.92 3.28 -1.88
CA GLY A 97 11.72 2.77 -2.57
C GLY A 97 10.43 3.32 -1.96
N ILE A 98 9.36 3.34 -2.74
CA ILE A 98 8.10 4.01 -2.39
C ILE A 98 6.99 2.98 -2.11
N PHE A 99 6.33 3.10 -0.97
CA PHE A 99 5.05 2.48 -0.69
C PHE A 99 3.91 3.44 -0.99
N TYR A 100 2.95 3.00 -1.78
CA TYR A 100 1.79 3.77 -2.20
C TYR A 100 0.51 3.00 -1.90
N ALA A 101 -0.41 3.58 -1.12
CA ALA A 101 -1.68 2.93 -0.83
C ALA A 101 -2.86 3.90 -0.93
N ILE A 102 -3.99 3.35 -1.36
CA ILE A 102 -5.29 3.98 -1.31
C ILE A 102 -6.21 3.02 -0.55
N THR A 103 -6.90 3.53 0.47
CA THR A 103 -7.73 2.72 1.36
C THR A 103 -8.92 3.56 1.85
N PRO A 104 -10.12 3.01 1.98
CA PRO A 104 -11.23 3.72 2.59
C PRO A 104 -10.89 4.13 4.02
N GLY A 105 -11.32 5.32 4.40
CA GLY A 105 -10.95 5.91 5.68
C GLY A 105 -12.13 6.16 6.63
N TYR A 106 -11.94 5.87 7.92
CA TYR A 106 -12.87 6.28 8.97
C TYR A 106 -12.97 7.83 9.05
N PRO A 107 -14.16 8.42 9.17
CA PRO A 107 -15.48 7.84 9.44
C PRO A 107 -16.41 7.75 8.18
N ARG A 108 -15.86 7.43 7.03
CA ARG A 108 -16.64 7.33 5.80
C ARG A 108 -17.35 5.97 5.68
N ASN A 109 -18.54 5.96 5.07
CA ASN A 109 -19.32 4.73 4.87
C ASN A 109 -18.54 3.65 4.16
N GLU A 110 -17.70 4.02 3.20
CA GLU A 110 -16.88 3.12 2.40
C GLU A 110 -15.92 2.28 3.26
N ALA A 111 -15.60 2.72 4.48
CA ALA A 111 -14.83 1.93 5.43
C ALA A 111 -15.65 0.81 6.10
N PHE A 112 -16.99 0.79 5.96
CA PHE A 112 -17.89 -0.11 6.67
C PHE A 112 -18.84 -0.90 5.77
N VAL A 113 -19.04 -0.47 4.53
CA VAL A 113 -20.00 -1.09 3.58
C VAL A 113 -19.62 -2.51 3.24
N ASP A 114 -18.35 -2.79 3.08
CA ASP A 114 -17.86 -4.14 2.82
C ASP A 114 -17.71 -4.89 4.16
N PRO A 115 -18.42 -6.04 4.33
CA PRO A 115 -18.36 -6.82 5.57
C PRO A 115 -17.00 -7.44 5.85
N THR A 116 -16.10 -7.46 4.87
CA THR A 116 -14.73 -7.98 5.02
C THR A 116 -13.73 -6.90 5.47
N HIS A 117 -14.15 -5.65 5.62
CA HIS A 117 -13.34 -4.58 6.18
C HIS A 117 -13.18 -4.73 7.70
N VAL A 118 -12.05 -5.21 8.13
CA VAL A 118 -11.74 -5.48 9.55
C VAL A 118 -10.75 -4.48 10.16
N ASN A 119 -10.16 -3.59 9.33
CA ASN A 119 -9.17 -2.61 9.75
C ASN A 119 -9.59 -1.19 9.40
N PHE A 120 -10.04 -0.43 10.40
CA PHE A 120 -10.47 0.95 10.21
C PHE A 120 -9.29 1.91 10.17
N ILE A 121 -8.93 2.34 8.97
CA ILE A 121 -7.83 3.25 8.73
C ILE A 121 -8.27 4.70 8.96
N THR A 122 -7.53 5.44 9.76
CA THR A 122 -7.77 6.87 10.01
C THR A 122 -6.68 7.73 9.39
N LYS A 123 -6.94 9.03 9.27
CA LYS A 123 -5.93 10.00 8.81
C LYS A 123 -4.64 9.98 9.66
N LYS A 124 -4.67 9.45 10.89
CA LYS A 124 -3.52 9.37 11.79
C LYS A 124 -2.88 7.98 11.85
N THR A 125 -3.48 6.94 11.30
CA THR A 125 -2.96 5.55 11.37
C THR A 125 -1.52 5.46 10.84
N HIS A 126 -1.19 6.20 9.79
CA HIS A 126 0.16 6.24 9.23
C HIS A 126 1.27 6.59 10.24
N THR A 127 0.96 7.34 11.32
CA THR A 127 1.97 7.76 12.32
C THR A 127 2.57 6.58 13.09
N TYR A 128 1.95 5.42 13.01
CA TYR A 128 2.49 4.18 13.57
C TYR A 128 3.73 3.71 12.79
N PHE A 129 3.82 4.00 11.50
CA PHE A 129 4.83 3.47 10.57
C PHE A 129 5.82 4.54 10.08
N THR A 130 5.50 5.82 10.28
CA THR A 130 6.26 6.94 9.71
C THR A 130 6.95 7.81 10.76
N SER A 131 8.06 8.48 10.32
CA SER A 131 8.76 9.49 11.11
C SER A 131 7.82 10.63 11.53
N PRO A 132 8.09 11.28 12.67
CA PRO A 132 9.09 10.95 13.68
C PRO A 132 8.63 9.90 14.71
N LYS A 133 7.37 9.43 14.63
CA LYS A 133 6.71 8.74 15.75
C LYS A 133 6.99 7.24 15.81
N TYR A 134 6.91 6.51 14.69
CA TYR A 134 7.10 5.05 14.62
C TYR A 134 6.45 4.25 15.75
N LYS A 135 5.21 4.55 16.09
CA LYS A 135 4.52 3.98 17.26
C LYS A 135 4.37 2.45 17.21
N ALA A 136 4.36 1.87 16.00
CA ALA A 136 4.23 0.42 15.81
C ALA A 136 5.47 -0.37 16.23
N ARG A 137 6.58 0.28 16.58
CA ARG A 137 7.78 -0.41 17.08
C ARG A 137 7.51 -1.26 18.30
N MET A 138 6.63 -0.81 19.20
CA MET A 138 6.23 -1.57 20.36
C MET A 138 5.48 -2.87 20.03
N TYR A 139 4.97 -3.00 18.81
CA TYR A 139 4.29 -4.19 18.29
C TYR A 139 5.14 -4.98 17.30
N GLY A 140 6.46 -4.72 17.23
CA GLY A 140 7.39 -5.45 16.36
C GLY A 140 7.56 -4.89 14.94
N PHE A 141 7.15 -3.64 14.67
CA PHE A 141 7.47 -3.00 13.40
C PHE A 141 8.96 -2.65 13.31
N LYS A 142 9.65 -3.19 12.32
CA LYS A 142 11.09 -3.03 12.09
C LYS A 142 11.42 -1.94 11.08
N GLY A 143 10.43 -1.49 10.31
CA GLY A 143 10.61 -0.54 9.22
C GLY A 143 10.88 0.89 9.67
N LYS A 144 11.32 1.71 8.70
CA LYS A 144 11.47 3.15 8.84
C LYS A 144 10.93 3.81 7.57
N PHE A 145 9.76 4.43 7.68
CA PHE A 145 9.20 5.20 6.57
C PHE A 145 9.24 6.71 6.86
N LYS A 146 9.45 7.51 5.83
CA LYS A 146 9.12 8.94 5.85
C LYS A 146 7.97 9.24 4.89
N ILE A 147 7.18 10.25 5.22
CA ILE A 147 6.08 10.70 4.37
C ILE A 147 6.66 11.47 3.19
N VAL A 148 6.34 11.05 1.97
CA VAL A 148 6.65 11.79 0.73
C VAL A 148 5.51 12.74 0.40
N ARG A 149 4.28 12.24 0.53
CA ARG A 149 3.07 13.01 0.29
C ARG A 149 2.21 13.05 1.54
N LYS A 150 1.80 14.26 1.96
CA LYS A 150 0.90 14.43 3.11
C LYS A 150 -0.35 13.56 2.95
N VAL A 151 -0.65 12.75 3.97
CA VAL A 151 -1.86 11.92 4.00
C VAL A 151 -3.09 12.81 3.95
N LYS A 152 -3.92 12.60 2.94
CA LYS A 152 -5.12 13.39 2.70
C LYS A 152 -6.26 12.54 2.17
N TRP A 153 -7.45 13.08 2.30
CA TRP A 153 -8.65 12.53 1.69
C TRP A 153 -8.65 12.71 0.19
N ILE A 154 -8.98 11.65 -0.52
CA ILE A 154 -9.18 11.62 -1.97
C ILE A 154 -10.51 10.94 -2.30
N LYS A 155 -10.93 11.01 -3.55
CA LYS A 155 -12.03 10.21 -4.09
C LYS A 155 -11.47 8.88 -4.61
N LEU A 156 -12.24 7.80 -4.56
CA LEU A 156 -11.80 6.50 -5.04
C LEU A 156 -11.27 6.53 -6.49
N THR A 157 -11.97 7.26 -7.36
CA THR A 157 -11.61 7.40 -8.78
C THR A 157 -10.49 8.42 -9.04
N GLN A 158 -9.91 9.01 -8.01
CA GLN A 158 -8.94 10.11 -8.11
C GLN A 158 -7.49 9.62 -8.04
N GLU A 159 -7.19 8.41 -8.53
CA GLU A 159 -5.81 8.08 -8.82
C GLU A 159 -5.33 8.96 -9.99
N THR A 160 -4.61 10.03 -9.65
CA THR A 160 -4.18 11.08 -10.58
C THR A 160 -2.67 11.22 -10.62
N ARG A 161 -1.92 10.19 -10.14
CA ARG A 161 -0.46 10.28 -10.08
C ARG A 161 0.14 10.54 -11.47
N ASN A 162 -0.40 9.86 -12.47
CA ASN A 162 0.07 9.92 -13.85
C ASN A 162 -0.66 10.97 -14.72
N ASP A 163 -1.67 11.64 -14.16
CA ASP A 163 -2.41 12.66 -14.89
C ASP A 163 -1.57 13.92 -15.10
N ARG A 164 -1.63 14.48 -16.31
CA ARG A 164 -1.11 15.83 -16.58
C ARG A 164 -1.83 16.83 -15.68
N TRP A 165 -1.14 17.90 -15.28
CA TRP A 165 -1.67 18.88 -14.33
C TRP A 165 -3.02 19.48 -14.74
N LEU A 166 -3.24 19.72 -16.03
CA LEU A 166 -4.51 20.22 -16.60
C LEU A 166 -5.66 19.21 -16.37
N LEU A 167 -5.46 17.94 -16.70
CA LEU A 167 -6.45 16.88 -16.46
C LEU A 167 -6.75 16.73 -14.97
N LYS A 168 -5.73 16.84 -14.14
CA LYS A 168 -5.87 16.78 -12.68
C LYS A 168 -6.72 17.95 -12.16
N THR A 169 -6.52 19.15 -12.72
CA THR A 169 -7.28 20.34 -12.35
C THR A 169 -8.73 20.22 -12.82
N LEU A 170 -8.96 19.80 -14.07
CA LEU A 170 -10.29 19.57 -14.63
C LEU A 170 -11.07 18.51 -13.84
N LYS A 171 -10.44 17.39 -13.53
CA LYS A 171 -11.03 16.34 -12.66
C LYS A 171 -11.39 16.91 -11.28
N ASN A 172 -10.54 17.72 -10.66
CA ASN A 172 -10.83 18.33 -9.36
C ASN A 172 -12.01 19.29 -9.41
N ILE A 173 -12.12 20.13 -10.47
CA ILE A 173 -13.25 21.04 -10.69
C ILE A 173 -14.53 20.24 -10.87
N PHE A 174 -14.55 19.26 -11.79
CA PHE A 174 -15.67 18.37 -12.03
C PHE A 174 -16.16 17.72 -10.72
N TYR A 175 -15.25 17.15 -9.96
CA TYR A 175 -15.58 16.51 -8.69
C TYR A 175 -16.08 17.47 -7.62
N THR A 176 -15.69 18.74 -7.66
CA THR A 176 -16.18 19.74 -6.74
C THR A 176 -17.61 20.17 -7.11
N ILE A 177 -17.88 20.36 -8.39
CA ILE A 177 -19.22 20.72 -8.91
C ILE A 177 -20.23 19.62 -8.59
N TYR A 178 -19.87 18.34 -8.76
CA TYR A 178 -20.77 17.21 -8.50
C TYR A 178 -20.81 16.74 -7.04
N PHE A 179 -20.25 17.51 -6.09
CA PHE A 179 -20.25 17.21 -4.65
C PHE A 179 -19.84 15.76 -4.29
N ILE A 180 -19.02 15.11 -5.10
CA ILE A 180 -18.58 13.73 -4.85
C ILE A 180 -17.71 13.72 -3.58
N LYS A 181 -18.17 13.02 -2.55
CA LYS A 181 -17.50 12.95 -1.25
C LYS A 181 -16.13 12.25 -1.37
N LYS A 182 -15.13 12.77 -0.67
CA LYS A 182 -13.83 12.14 -0.52
C LYS A 182 -13.95 11.05 0.54
N SER A 183 -13.67 9.82 0.19
CA SER A 183 -13.89 8.64 1.04
C SER A 183 -12.61 7.86 1.36
N HIS A 184 -11.57 8.03 0.54
CA HIS A 184 -10.34 7.27 0.68
C HIS A 184 -9.18 8.15 1.17
N LEU A 185 -8.23 7.51 1.83
CA LEU A 185 -6.96 8.09 2.26
C LEU A 185 -5.86 7.62 1.31
N ILE A 186 -4.95 8.53 0.97
CA ILE A 186 -3.77 8.20 0.19
C ILE A 186 -2.54 8.22 1.08
N TRP A 187 -1.73 7.17 0.97
CA TRP A 187 -0.43 7.04 1.59
C TRP A 187 0.66 7.02 0.51
N GLU A 188 1.72 7.77 0.71
CA GLU A 188 2.92 7.72 -0.12
C GLU A 188 4.13 7.90 0.81
N PHE A 189 4.80 6.78 1.09
CA PHE A 189 5.89 6.71 2.03
C PHE A 189 7.15 6.21 1.37
N GLN A 190 8.30 6.75 1.77
CA GLN A 190 9.61 6.29 1.30
C GLN A 190 10.28 5.44 2.38
N ALA A 191 10.80 4.27 1.98
CA ALA A 191 11.59 3.41 2.84
C ALA A 191 12.96 4.03 3.12
N ILE A 192 13.29 4.21 4.41
CA ILE A 192 14.60 4.69 4.85
C ILE A 192 15.42 3.46 5.22
N LYS A 193 16.30 3.04 4.32
CA LYS A 193 17.28 1.96 4.54
C LYS A 193 18.68 2.49 4.28
N HIS A 194 19.64 2.00 5.02
CA HIS A 194 21.04 2.19 4.66
C HIS A 194 21.33 1.43 3.36
N LYS A 195 22.07 2.02 2.45
CA LYS A 195 22.62 1.27 1.31
C LYS A 195 23.54 0.21 1.91
N VAL A 196 23.26 -1.06 1.66
CA VAL A 196 24.25 -2.11 1.87
C VAL A 196 25.30 -1.85 0.81
N ASN A 197 26.50 -1.43 1.20
CA ASN A 197 27.64 -1.45 0.30
C ASN A 197 27.81 -2.91 -0.08
N GLN A 198 27.64 -3.23 -1.34
CA GLN A 198 28.09 -4.50 -1.91
C GLN A 198 29.59 -4.34 -2.05
N ASP A 199 30.33 -4.87 -1.09
CA ASP A 199 31.78 -5.12 -1.20
C ASP A 199 31.99 -6.26 -2.21
#